data_bfe8a2bafae225b4594471e6cc89b65b
#
_entry.id   bfe8a2bafae225b4594471e6cc89b65b
#
_cell.length_a   1.000
_cell.length_b   1.000
_cell.length_c   1.000
_cell.angle_alpha   90.00
_cell.angle_beta   90.00
_cell.angle_gamma   90.00
#
_symmetry.space_group_name_H-M   'P 1'
#
loop_
_entity.id
_entity.type
_entity.pdbx_description
1 polymer ?
#
loop_
_entity_poly.entity_id
_entity_poly.type
_entity_poly.pdbx_seq_one_letter_code
_entity_poly.pdbx_strand_id
1 'polypeptide(L)'
;MNIKHIALSLAAVAAIMPTAMAGQKNQATLQAVKFSNVDLVRKGDKMTVTFDVDVTDLKLKRDQQIIYTPVLVGEGDSIAFGKIVLNGRNVALKEEREPQRRIAGANTMRRYNGTAQTVNVSETVPFAEWMNYSKLYLAEDLCGCGTLQDQDRVPVGEFDNRPAPKPSMTFVTPKAEAVKARAEKGSAFVDYVVNKTNILPDYRGNRKEIAKIVATIDLVKNDPNVSITEINIHGYASPEGPYDNNTRLANGRAASLKEYVRSLYTLPENIFTSNATPEDWEGLRRLVVGSDLKEKTEILALIDDTAMDPDAKDHEIRRRFPQTYQFMLKNWYPGLRHSDYTVSYVVRPFTVEETKEIMLKTPKQVSLNEMFLVAKTLQPGSPEFNEVMDIAVATYPDDEIANLNAACAALNDQNWDKAENYLRKAGNTPEAAHARGVLAMNRGEYDQAERYLTEAKNAGIASAETNLEILERLRRLARQNQE
;
A
#
# COMPACT_ATOMS: atom_id res chain seq x y z
N MET A 1 19.16 46.83 -28.28
CA MET A 1 18.81 47.84 -27.25
C MET A 1 19.08 47.19 -25.87
N ASN A 2 20.17 47.62 -25.24
CA ASN A 2 20.71 47.05 -23.99
C ASN A 2 19.86 47.44 -22.79
N ILE A 3 19.52 46.45 -21.94
CA ILE A 3 19.12 46.75 -20.56
C ILE A 3 20.11 46.05 -19.61
N LYS A 4 20.83 46.89 -18.89
CA LYS A 4 21.91 46.57 -17.95
C LYS A 4 21.36 45.95 -16.65
N HIS A 5 22.01 44.88 -16.20
CA HIS A 5 21.89 44.38 -14.84
C HIS A 5 22.47 45.41 -13.84
N ILE A 6 21.68 45.76 -12.83
CA ILE A 6 22.14 46.46 -11.63
C ILE A 6 22.18 45.42 -10.49
N ALA A 7 23.35 45.01 -10.09
CA ALA A 7 23.59 44.25 -8.87
C ALA A 7 23.64 45.23 -7.71
N LEU A 8 22.71 45.13 -6.76
CA LEU A 8 22.80 45.82 -5.46
C LEU A 8 23.51 44.91 -4.47
N SER A 9 24.74 45.31 -4.15
CA SER A 9 25.52 44.78 -3.04
C SER A 9 25.02 45.42 -1.73
N LEU A 10 24.36 44.63 -0.87
CA LEU A 10 24.12 45.03 0.54
C LEU A 10 25.40 44.76 1.33
N ALA A 11 26.07 45.83 1.71
CA ALA A 11 27.15 45.81 2.70
C ALA A 11 26.51 45.69 4.10
N ALA A 12 26.78 44.56 4.80
CA ALA A 12 26.43 44.40 6.20
C ALA A 12 27.36 45.29 7.06
N VAL A 13 26.80 46.34 7.60
CA VAL A 13 27.45 47.12 8.68
C VAL A 13 27.19 46.40 9.99
N ALA A 14 28.19 45.71 10.51
CA ALA A 14 28.17 45.16 11.86
C ALA A 14 28.31 46.30 12.87
N ALA A 15 27.17 46.72 13.44
CA ALA A 15 27.17 47.61 14.61
C ALA A 15 27.46 46.77 15.85
N ILE A 16 28.67 46.88 16.38
CA ILE A 16 29.06 46.37 17.70
C ILE A 16 28.35 47.23 18.73
N MET A 17 27.25 46.78 19.31
CA MET A 17 26.68 47.38 20.52
C MET A 17 27.32 46.74 21.75
N PRO A 18 27.63 47.53 22.79
CA PRO A 18 28.17 46.98 24.03
C PRO A 18 27.08 46.15 24.73
N THR A 19 27.34 44.87 24.93
CA THR A 19 26.53 43.98 25.73
C THR A 19 26.48 44.45 27.17
N ALA A 20 25.32 44.90 27.62
CA ALA A 20 25.10 45.26 29.00
C ALA A 20 25.28 44.02 29.90
N MET A 21 26.17 44.10 30.89
CA MET A 21 26.50 43.03 31.85
C MET A 21 25.33 42.60 32.77
N ALA A 22 24.12 43.13 32.59
CA ALA A 22 22.93 42.77 33.36
C ALA A 22 22.33 41.44 32.93
N GLY A 23 22.41 41.04 31.64
CA GLY A 23 21.80 39.80 31.10
C GLY A 23 22.49 38.50 31.52
N GLN A 24 23.79 38.54 31.94
CA GLN A 24 24.51 37.32 32.29
C GLN A 24 24.16 36.72 33.67
N LYS A 25 23.56 37.49 34.59
CA LYS A 25 23.17 36.97 35.90
C LYS A 25 21.84 36.18 35.88
N ASN A 26 20.99 36.42 34.92
CA ASN A 26 19.62 35.87 34.85
C ASN A 26 19.58 34.52 34.10
N GLN A 27 20.41 34.34 33.09
CA GLN A 27 20.58 33.04 32.43
C GLN A 27 20.98 31.92 33.40
N ALA A 28 21.74 32.24 34.48
CA ALA A 28 22.18 31.24 35.45
C ALA A 28 21.06 30.67 36.32
N THR A 29 20.03 31.44 36.60
CA THR A 29 18.88 31.02 37.41
C THR A 29 17.89 30.15 36.60
N LEU A 30 17.61 30.52 35.37
CA LEU A 30 16.78 29.73 34.46
C LEU A 30 17.48 28.43 34.00
N GLN A 31 18.80 28.41 33.91
CA GLN A 31 19.57 27.19 33.60
C GLN A 31 19.65 26.20 34.76
N ALA A 32 19.37 26.64 35.98
CA ALA A 32 19.37 25.79 37.17
C ALA A 32 18.02 25.07 37.41
N VAL A 33 17.00 25.30 36.57
CA VAL A 33 15.72 24.63 36.66
C VAL A 33 15.59 23.58 35.57
N LYS A 34 14.94 22.46 35.88
CA LYS A 34 14.67 21.36 34.96
C LYS A 34 13.17 21.11 34.89
N PHE A 35 12.70 20.62 33.75
CA PHE A 35 11.30 20.36 33.51
C PHE A 35 11.04 18.87 33.32
N SER A 36 9.96 18.36 33.87
CA SER A 36 9.47 17.02 33.66
C SER A 36 7.95 16.99 33.63
N ASN A 37 7.37 15.86 33.20
CA ASN A 37 5.92 15.65 33.10
C ASN A 37 5.20 16.77 32.34
N VAL A 38 5.83 17.28 31.25
CA VAL A 38 5.29 18.37 30.45
C VAL A 38 4.19 17.82 29.56
N ASP A 39 2.98 18.30 29.76
CA ASP A 39 1.81 17.94 28.97
C ASP A 39 0.95 19.17 28.64
N LEU A 40 0.63 19.34 27.38
CA LEU A 40 -0.24 20.39 26.85
C LEU A 40 -1.38 19.70 26.11
N VAL A 41 -2.58 19.74 26.66
CA VAL A 41 -3.75 18.99 26.15
C VAL A 41 -4.92 19.92 25.90
N ARG A 42 -5.51 19.80 24.71
CA ARG A 42 -6.80 20.40 24.41
C ARG A 42 -7.92 19.42 24.77
N LYS A 43 -8.89 19.89 25.56
CA LYS A 43 -10.15 19.19 25.83
C LYS A 43 -11.32 20.10 25.49
N GLY A 44 -11.95 19.82 24.34
CA GLY A 44 -13.03 20.65 23.82
C GLY A 44 -12.59 22.10 23.59
N ASP A 45 -13.17 23.03 24.35
CA ASP A 45 -12.91 24.48 24.32
C ASP A 45 -11.85 24.94 25.33
N LYS A 46 -11.10 24.01 25.96
CA LYS A 46 -10.10 24.31 26.98
C LYS A 46 -8.73 23.78 26.63
N MET A 47 -7.70 24.54 27.02
CA MET A 47 -6.31 24.16 27.01
C MET A 47 -5.85 23.94 28.44
N THR A 48 -5.34 22.74 28.74
CA THR A 48 -4.70 22.42 30.03
C THR A 48 -3.20 22.29 29.82
N VAL A 49 -2.44 22.95 30.65
CA VAL A 49 -0.97 22.94 30.66
C VAL A 49 -0.54 22.38 32.00
N THR A 50 0.22 21.27 32.00
CA THR A 50 0.81 20.66 33.20
C THR A 50 2.30 20.45 33.01
N PHE A 51 3.07 20.73 34.02
CA PHE A 51 4.50 20.42 34.05
C PHE A 51 5.04 20.54 35.48
N ASP A 52 6.18 19.90 35.71
CA ASP A 52 6.92 20.01 36.95
C ASP A 52 8.19 20.83 36.74
N VAL A 53 8.47 21.72 37.70
CA VAL A 53 9.68 22.53 37.75
C VAL A 53 10.56 22.03 38.90
N ASP A 54 11.62 21.32 38.58
CA ASP A 54 12.64 20.92 39.55
C ASP A 54 13.60 22.10 39.80
N VAL A 55 13.61 22.58 41.03
CA VAL A 55 14.43 23.70 41.49
C VAL A 55 15.59 23.27 42.38
N THR A 56 15.92 21.97 42.41
CA THR A 56 16.92 21.37 43.29
C THR A 56 18.32 22.03 43.16
N ASP A 57 18.70 22.36 41.94
CA ASP A 57 20.03 22.97 41.66
C ASP A 57 20.02 24.49 41.83
N LEU A 58 18.84 25.11 42.00
CA LEU A 58 18.70 26.55 42.17
C LEU A 58 19.15 26.98 43.56
N LYS A 59 20.06 27.93 43.65
CA LYS A 59 20.58 28.50 44.92
C LYS A 59 20.04 29.92 45.14
N LEU A 60 19.31 30.14 46.22
CA LEU A 60 18.77 31.46 46.59
C LEU A 60 19.50 32.00 47.86
N LYS A 61 19.83 33.31 47.83
CA LYS A 61 20.25 34.01 49.01
C LYS A 61 19.07 34.22 50.00
N ARG A 62 19.35 34.41 51.28
CA ARG A 62 18.31 34.55 52.30
C ARG A 62 17.29 35.67 52.04
N ASP A 63 17.74 36.78 51.45
CA ASP A 63 16.92 37.95 51.16
C ASP A 63 16.47 38.02 49.68
N GLN A 64 16.68 36.98 48.92
CA GLN A 64 16.35 36.91 47.50
C GLN A 64 14.96 36.28 47.28
N GLN A 65 14.22 36.81 46.31
CA GLN A 65 13.00 36.22 45.75
C GLN A 65 13.19 36.08 44.24
N ILE A 66 12.77 34.99 43.67
CA ILE A 66 12.68 34.77 42.22
C ILE A 66 11.21 34.51 41.89
N ILE A 67 10.73 35.10 40.80
CA ILE A 67 9.39 34.97 40.30
C ILE A 67 9.52 34.39 38.89
N TYR A 68 8.94 33.23 38.68
CA TYR A 68 8.79 32.63 37.37
C TYR A 68 7.35 32.73 36.90
N THR A 69 7.16 33.07 35.62
CA THR A 69 5.85 33.15 34.99
C THR A 69 5.84 32.21 33.80
N PRO A 70 5.03 31.13 33.82
CA PRO A 70 4.79 30.32 32.64
C PRO A 70 3.99 31.14 31.62
N VAL A 71 4.41 31.12 30.33
CA VAL A 71 3.76 31.87 29.25
C VAL A 71 3.63 30.97 28.05
N LEU A 72 2.42 30.80 27.55
CA LEU A 72 2.13 30.15 26.28
C LEU A 72 2.12 31.22 25.20
N VAL A 73 2.95 31.04 24.17
CA VAL A 73 3.15 32.00 23.06
C VAL A 73 2.86 31.32 21.75
N GLY A 74 1.94 31.88 20.97
CA GLY A 74 1.61 31.47 19.61
C GLY A 74 1.80 32.59 18.61
N GLU A 75 1.29 32.41 17.40
CA GLU A 75 1.36 33.41 16.36
C GLU A 75 0.41 34.58 16.68
N GLY A 76 1.01 35.76 16.96
CA GLY A 76 0.29 36.99 17.17
C GLY A 76 -0.32 37.18 18.56
N ASP A 77 -0.29 36.18 19.46
CA ASP A 77 -0.86 36.32 20.82
C ASP A 77 -0.12 35.44 21.84
N SER A 78 -0.37 35.70 23.13
CA SER A 78 0.18 34.95 24.25
C SER A 78 -0.68 35.04 25.49
N ILE A 79 -0.55 34.05 26.39
CA ILE A 79 -1.19 34.03 27.69
C ILE A 79 -0.21 33.67 28.78
N ALA A 80 -0.20 34.43 29.89
CA ALA A 80 0.57 34.14 31.08
C ALA A 80 -0.29 33.37 32.09
N PHE A 81 0.30 32.36 32.71
CA PHE A 81 -0.32 31.55 33.78
C PHE A 81 0.05 32.04 35.17
N GLY A 82 -0.40 31.34 36.19
CA GLY A 82 -0.10 31.67 37.58
C GLY A 82 1.40 31.71 37.88
N LYS A 83 1.83 32.70 38.63
CA LYS A 83 3.23 32.91 39.01
C LYS A 83 3.72 31.86 39.98
N ILE A 84 4.98 31.42 39.82
CA ILE A 84 5.73 30.57 40.75
C ILE A 84 6.70 31.48 41.51
N VAL A 85 6.55 31.56 42.82
CA VAL A 85 7.37 32.44 43.67
C VAL A 85 8.25 31.61 44.57
N LEU A 86 9.55 31.76 44.40
CA LEU A 86 10.58 31.07 45.18
C LEU A 86 11.24 32.04 46.16
N ASN A 87 11.06 31.84 47.45
CA ASN A 87 11.54 32.72 48.50
C ASN A 87 12.77 32.18 49.18
N GLY A 88 13.75 33.01 49.37
CA GLY A 88 14.80 32.80 50.37
C GLY A 88 14.23 32.91 51.81
N ARG A 89 14.99 32.45 52.77
CA ARG A 89 14.54 32.33 54.16
C ARG A 89 13.92 33.59 54.74
N ASN A 90 14.58 34.77 54.59
CA ASN A 90 14.14 36.04 55.21
C ASN A 90 12.88 36.55 54.52
N VAL A 91 12.75 36.40 53.21
CA VAL A 91 11.55 36.80 52.43
C VAL A 91 10.37 35.93 52.88
N ALA A 92 10.56 34.64 52.95
CA ALA A 92 9.50 33.72 53.37
C ALA A 92 8.98 34.05 54.80
N LEU A 93 9.89 34.30 55.74
CA LEU A 93 9.51 34.71 57.12
C LEU A 93 8.78 36.06 57.17
N LYS A 94 9.15 37.03 56.29
CA LYS A 94 8.41 38.30 56.21
C LYS A 94 6.98 38.09 55.66
N GLU A 95 6.84 37.29 54.62
CA GLU A 95 5.51 36.99 54.08
C GLU A 95 4.62 36.18 55.03
N GLU A 96 5.22 35.35 55.90
CA GLU A 96 4.47 34.65 56.98
C GLU A 96 3.92 35.64 58.02
N ARG A 97 4.72 36.65 58.34
CA ARG A 97 4.32 37.69 59.31
C ARG A 97 3.39 38.76 58.73
N GLU A 98 3.53 39.02 57.46
CA GLU A 98 2.82 40.04 56.72
C GLU A 98 2.20 39.44 55.44
N PRO A 99 1.08 38.69 55.52
CA PRO A 99 0.51 37.94 54.39
C PRO A 99 0.12 38.83 53.20
N GLN A 100 -0.14 40.13 53.43
CA GLN A 100 -0.42 41.09 52.39
C GLN A 100 0.76 41.34 51.43
N ARG A 101 1.97 40.88 51.75
CA ARG A 101 3.14 40.93 50.85
C ARG A 101 3.16 39.81 49.83
N ARG A 102 2.36 38.75 50.02
CA ARG A 102 2.29 37.65 49.08
C ARG A 102 1.70 38.08 47.77
N ILE A 103 2.23 37.59 46.68
CA ILE A 103 1.64 37.80 45.35
C ILE A 103 0.36 36.98 45.27
N ALA A 104 -0.76 37.66 45.07
CA ALA A 104 -2.07 37.03 45.00
C ALA A 104 -2.11 35.99 43.83
N GLY A 105 -2.66 34.81 44.09
CA GLY A 105 -2.79 33.73 43.09
C GLY A 105 -1.50 33.08 42.69
N ALA A 106 -0.35 33.42 43.33
CA ALA A 106 0.93 32.77 43.02
C ALA A 106 1.12 31.47 43.82
N ASN A 107 1.75 30.48 43.19
CA ASN A 107 2.26 29.30 43.87
C ASN A 107 3.59 29.67 44.55
N THR A 108 3.54 29.90 45.86
CA THR A 108 4.69 30.40 46.62
C THR A 108 5.34 29.30 47.46
N MET A 109 6.65 29.14 47.31
CA MET A 109 7.43 28.15 48.03
C MET A 109 8.72 28.76 48.62
N ARG A 110 9.11 28.34 49.82
CA ARG A 110 10.44 28.63 50.36
C ARG A 110 11.45 27.66 49.75
N ARG A 111 12.54 28.19 49.17
CA ARG A 111 13.66 27.41 48.65
C ARG A 111 14.64 27.04 49.77
N TYR A 112 14.90 25.73 49.93
CA TYR A 112 15.90 25.19 50.82
C TYR A 112 17.11 24.73 50.02
N ASN A 113 18.20 25.55 49.99
CA ASN A 113 19.40 25.20 49.23
C ASN A 113 19.95 23.83 49.65
N GLY A 114 20.29 23.01 48.66
CA GLY A 114 20.80 21.64 48.88
C GLY A 114 19.70 20.58 49.16
N THR A 115 18.44 20.96 49.11
CA THR A 115 17.32 20.04 49.26
C THR A 115 16.58 19.87 47.91
N ALA A 116 16.19 18.64 47.57
CA ALA A 116 15.37 18.39 46.41
C ALA A 116 13.98 19.02 46.56
N GLN A 117 13.57 19.82 45.63
CA GLN A 117 12.25 20.49 45.62
C GLN A 117 11.74 20.63 44.21
N THR A 118 10.47 20.30 44.01
CA THR A 118 9.74 20.41 42.72
C THR A 118 8.48 21.21 42.92
N VAL A 119 8.13 22.07 41.98
CA VAL A 119 6.87 22.81 41.89
C VAL A 119 6.03 22.18 40.79
N ASN A 120 4.85 21.69 41.16
CA ASN A 120 3.89 21.22 40.15
C ASN A 120 3.05 22.40 39.66
N VAL A 121 2.89 22.51 38.38
CA VAL A 121 2.04 23.49 37.69
C VAL A 121 0.92 22.75 36.96
N SER A 122 -0.31 23.19 37.16
CA SER A 122 -1.48 22.70 36.43
C SER A 122 -2.47 23.84 36.24
N GLU A 123 -2.62 24.31 35.03
CA GLU A 123 -3.42 25.48 34.68
C GLU A 123 -4.34 25.15 33.50
N THR A 124 -5.55 25.67 33.53
CA THR A 124 -6.52 25.46 32.44
C THR A 124 -7.09 26.82 32.03
N VAL A 125 -7.07 27.08 30.73
CA VAL A 125 -7.57 28.33 30.12
C VAL A 125 -8.52 28.00 28.96
N PRO A 126 -9.45 28.94 28.56
CA PRO A 126 -10.20 28.79 27.33
C PRO A 126 -9.25 28.64 26.13
N PHE A 127 -9.56 27.71 25.24
CA PHE A 127 -8.76 27.49 24.02
C PHE A 127 -9.06 28.58 23.00
N ALA A 128 -8.04 29.14 22.40
CA ALA A 128 -8.12 30.10 21.31
C ALA A 128 -7.36 29.58 20.08
N GLU A 129 -7.79 29.98 18.87
CA GLU A 129 -7.24 29.46 17.60
C GLU A 129 -5.72 29.64 17.46
N TRP A 130 -5.15 30.74 18.00
CA TRP A 130 -3.71 30.98 17.98
C TRP A 130 -2.92 29.91 18.76
N MET A 131 -3.57 29.20 19.68
CA MET A 131 -2.95 28.13 20.47
C MET A 131 -2.69 26.87 19.65
N ASN A 132 -3.29 26.69 18.44
CA ASN A 132 -3.07 25.50 17.60
C ASN A 132 -1.60 25.24 17.24
N TYR A 133 -0.76 26.28 17.29
CA TYR A 133 0.68 26.14 17.27
C TYR A 133 1.29 27.14 18.26
N SER A 134 1.70 26.63 19.40
CA SER A 134 2.19 27.47 20.49
C SER A 134 3.32 26.78 21.27
N LYS A 135 4.16 27.61 21.90
CA LYS A 135 5.25 27.13 22.74
C LYS A 135 5.09 27.65 24.14
N LEU A 136 5.26 26.76 25.11
CA LEU A 136 5.28 27.11 26.53
C LEU A 136 6.71 27.48 26.91
N TYR A 137 6.83 28.65 27.53
CA TYR A 137 8.07 29.16 28.11
C TYR A 137 7.93 29.37 29.59
N LEU A 138 9.02 29.23 30.34
CA LEU A 138 9.13 29.77 31.68
C LEU A 138 9.97 31.04 31.61
N ALA A 139 9.36 32.17 31.98
CA ALA A 139 10.02 33.45 32.01
C ALA A 139 10.36 33.87 33.44
N GLU A 140 11.50 34.48 33.69
CA GLU A 140 11.90 35.08 34.97
C GLU A 140 11.46 36.55 35.00
N ASP A 141 10.65 36.95 35.98
CA ASP A 141 10.24 38.32 36.23
C ASP A 141 11.22 38.98 37.21
N LEU A 142 12.12 39.79 36.67
CA LEU A 142 13.18 40.43 37.44
C LEU A 142 12.78 41.70 38.19
N CYS A 143 11.67 42.28 37.84
CA CYS A 143 11.32 43.61 38.35
C CYS A 143 9.86 43.78 38.75
N GLY A 144 8.97 42.82 38.56
CA GLY A 144 7.53 42.99 38.77
C GLY A 144 6.90 44.02 37.80
N CYS A 145 7.59 44.41 36.74
CA CYS A 145 7.20 45.50 35.85
C CYS A 145 6.55 45.08 34.54
N GLY A 146 6.23 43.81 34.34
CA GLY A 146 5.29 43.36 33.31
C GLY A 146 5.72 43.35 31.84
N THR A 147 6.94 43.72 31.48
CA THR A 147 7.48 43.62 30.11
C THR A 147 8.50 42.49 30.02
N LEU A 148 8.06 41.34 29.48
CA LEU A 148 8.90 40.19 29.19
C LEU A 148 9.85 40.51 28.00
N GLN A 149 11.14 40.44 28.21
CA GLN A 149 12.13 40.50 27.13
C GLN A 149 12.47 39.05 26.70
N ASP A 150 12.67 38.82 25.40
CA ASP A 150 12.93 37.49 24.82
C ASP A 150 14.13 36.74 25.41
N GLN A 151 15.02 37.45 26.07
CA GLN A 151 16.28 36.91 26.65
C GLN A 151 16.11 36.26 28.03
N ASP A 152 14.95 36.42 28.67
CA ASP A 152 14.71 35.98 30.07
C ASP A 152 13.70 34.84 30.13
N ARG A 153 13.70 33.97 29.13
CA ARG A 153 12.80 32.81 29.08
C ARG A 153 13.46 31.53 28.54
N VAL A 154 13.03 30.39 29.04
CA VAL A 154 13.45 29.07 28.56
C VAL A 154 12.26 28.26 28.07
N PRO A 155 12.43 27.46 27.00
CA PRO A 155 11.35 26.62 26.51
C PRO A 155 11.07 25.49 27.48
N VAL A 156 9.78 25.19 27.69
CA VAL A 156 9.26 24.10 28.54
C VAL A 156 8.63 23.00 27.68
N GLY A 157 7.83 23.39 26.67
CA GLY A 157 7.16 22.46 25.77
C GLY A 157 6.49 23.15 24.59
N GLU A 158 5.87 22.41 23.75
CA GLU A 158 5.10 22.92 22.61
C GLU A 158 3.78 22.17 22.42
N PHE A 159 2.79 22.89 21.91
CA PHE A 159 1.53 22.35 21.42
C PHE A 159 1.46 22.58 19.92
N ASP A 160 1.40 21.51 19.13
CA ASP A 160 1.27 21.58 17.67
C ASP A 160 0.11 20.71 17.20
N ASN A 161 -1.02 21.34 16.98
CA ASN A 161 -2.27 20.73 16.51
C ASN A 161 -2.48 20.88 15.00
N ARG A 162 -1.46 21.31 14.27
CA ARG A 162 -1.54 21.41 12.81
C ARG A 162 -1.68 20.00 12.21
N PRO A 163 -2.46 19.84 11.11
CA PRO A 163 -2.62 18.55 10.46
C PRO A 163 -1.26 17.88 10.18
N ALA A 164 -1.18 16.58 10.38
CA ALA A 164 0.00 15.82 9.99
C ALA A 164 0.18 15.84 8.46
N PRO A 165 1.40 15.85 7.95
CA PRO A 165 1.67 15.71 6.52
C PRO A 165 1.08 14.40 5.98
N LYS A 166 0.77 14.37 4.68
CA LYS A 166 0.38 13.12 4.03
C LYS A 166 1.56 12.15 4.02
N PRO A 167 1.31 10.85 4.27
CA PRO A 167 2.34 9.83 4.18
C PRO A 167 2.92 9.72 2.77
N SER A 168 4.22 9.45 2.68
CA SER A 168 4.89 9.17 1.42
C SER A 168 4.66 7.73 0.98
N MET A 169 4.41 7.51 -0.31
CA MET A 169 4.23 6.18 -0.91
C MET A 169 5.48 5.76 -1.68
N THR A 170 5.74 4.45 -1.71
CA THR A 170 6.79 3.86 -2.53
C THR A 170 6.17 3.00 -3.61
N PHE A 171 6.34 3.40 -4.87
CA PHE A 171 5.90 2.64 -6.04
C PHE A 171 7.06 1.80 -6.57
N VAL A 172 6.77 0.54 -6.91
CA VAL A 172 7.77 -0.42 -7.42
C VAL A 172 7.72 -0.48 -8.93
N THR A 173 8.87 -0.34 -9.59
CA THR A 173 8.97 -0.51 -11.03
C THR A 173 8.89 -2.00 -11.39
N PRO A 174 7.87 -2.46 -12.14
CA PRO A 174 7.79 -3.85 -12.56
C PRO A 174 8.95 -4.22 -13.49
N LYS A 175 9.32 -5.48 -13.48
CA LYS A 175 10.34 -6.00 -14.39
C LYS A 175 9.84 -5.93 -15.84
N ALA A 176 10.68 -5.46 -16.75
CA ALA A 176 10.38 -5.48 -18.18
C ALA A 176 10.30 -6.92 -18.70
N GLU A 177 9.27 -7.22 -19.49
CA GLU A 177 9.20 -8.49 -20.23
C GLU A 177 10.20 -8.45 -21.40
N ALA A 178 11.09 -9.43 -21.48
CA ALA A 178 12.02 -9.54 -22.60
C ALA A 178 11.28 -9.83 -23.91
N VAL A 179 10.22 -10.62 -23.84
CA VAL A 179 9.33 -10.94 -24.97
C VAL A 179 7.91 -10.96 -24.42
N LYS A 180 7.02 -10.17 -25.01
CA LYS A 180 5.59 -10.14 -24.66
C LYS A 180 4.86 -11.29 -25.36
N ALA A 181 5.04 -12.52 -24.85
CA ALA A 181 4.34 -13.69 -25.37
C ALA A 181 2.91 -13.75 -24.80
N ARG A 182 1.96 -13.96 -25.68
CA ARG A 182 0.52 -14.07 -25.35
C ARG A 182 -0.09 -15.24 -26.11
N ALA A 183 -1.26 -15.69 -25.67
CA ALA A 183 -1.97 -16.77 -26.36
C ALA A 183 -3.48 -16.60 -26.21
N GLU A 184 -4.19 -16.84 -27.29
CA GLU A 184 -5.64 -17.03 -27.29
C GLU A 184 -5.95 -18.51 -27.35
N LYS A 185 -6.93 -18.98 -26.54
CA LYS A 185 -7.28 -20.39 -26.41
C LYS A 185 -8.78 -20.59 -26.55
N GLY A 186 -9.13 -21.77 -27.03
CA GLY A 186 -10.53 -22.18 -27.10
C GLY A 186 -10.66 -23.69 -27.33
N SER A 187 -11.91 -24.16 -27.30
CA SER A 187 -12.26 -25.54 -27.57
C SER A 187 -13.28 -25.63 -28.71
N ALA A 188 -13.09 -26.59 -29.58
CA ALA A 188 -13.99 -26.90 -30.69
C ALA A 188 -14.43 -28.39 -30.63
N PHE A 189 -15.73 -28.61 -30.75
CA PHE A 189 -16.35 -29.93 -30.71
C PHE A 189 -16.64 -30.43 -32.13
N VAL A 190 -15.57 -30.78 -32.83
CA VAL A 190 -15.62 -31.22 -34.22
C VAL A 190 -16.05 -32.68 -34.28
N ASP A 191 -17.15 -32.95 -35.00
CA ASP A 191 -17.71 -34.28 -35.23
C ASP A 191 -16.94 -35.03 -36.33
N TYR A 192 -16.65 -36.30 -36.10
CA TYR A 192 -16.07 -37.23 -37.07
C TYR A 192 -16.99 -38.40 -37.31
N VAL A 193 -16.92 -38.98 -38.51
CA VAL A 193 -17.56 -40.24 -38.76
C VAL A 193 -16.94 -41.34 -37.86
N VAL A 194 -17.75 -42.26 -37.37
CA VAL A 194 -17.34 -43.30 -36.42
C VAL A 194 -16.07 -44.00 -36.93
N ASN A 195 -15.05 -44.08 -36.08
CA ASN A 195 -13.76 -44.66 -36.34
C ASN A 195 -12.95 -44.04 -37.52
N LYS A 196 -13.32 -42.78 -37.91
CA LYS A 196 -12.59 -42.00 -38.93
C LYS A 196 -11.89 -40.80 -38.31
N THR A 197 -10.87 -40.31 -39.03
CA THR A 197 -10.07 -39.16 -38.64
C THR A 197 -10.17 -38.02 -39.65
N ASN A 198 -10.75 -38.26 -40.83
CA ASN A 198 -10.87 -37.23 -41.87
C ASN A 198 -11.88 -36.15 -41.43
N ILE A 199 -11.50 -34.92 -41.51
CA ILE A 199 -12.41 -33.77 -41.27
C ILE A 199 -13.38 -33.61 -42.45
N LEU A 200 -14.64 -33.45 -42.14
CA LEU A 200 -15.71 -33.14 -43.10
C LEU A 200 -16.36 -31.83 -42.62
N PRO A 201 -16.04 -30.68 -43.23
CA PRO A 201 -16.52 -29.38 -42.76
C PRO A 201 -18.05 -29.26 -42.72
N ASP A 202 -18.75 -29.94 -43.65
CA ASP A 202 -20.19 -29.89 -43.75
C ASP A 202 -20.92 -30.98 -42.92
N TYR A 203 -20.18 -31.81 -42.19
CA TYR A 203 -20.74 -32.87 -41.38
C TYR A 203 -21.26 -32.31 -40.05
N ARG A 204 -22.57 -32.46 -39.81
CA ARG A 204 -23.26 -31.97 -38.60
C ARG A 204 -22.99 -30.49 -38.31
N GLY A 205 -22.42 -30.20 -37.14
CA GLY A 205 -22.15 -28.84 -36.66
C GLY A 205 -20.74 -28.30 -36.99
N ASN A 206 -19.93 -29.03 -37.76
CA ASN A 206 -18.51 -28.73 -37.94
C ASN A 206 -18.20 -27.32 -38.44
N ARG A 207 -18.99 -26.76 -39.38
CA ARG A 207 -18.81 -25.40 -39.85
C ARG A 207 -18.78 -24.38 -38.71
N LYS A 208 -19.69 -24.53 -37.76
CA LYS A 208 -19.78 -23.62 -36.59
C LYS A 208 -18.58 -23.80 -35.66
N GLU A 209 -18.16 -25.04 -35.43
CA GLU A 209 -17.02 -25.31 -34.55
C GLU A 209 -15.69 -24.87 -35.16
N ILE A 210 -15.46 -25.11 -36.45
CA ILE A 210 -14.30 -24.64 -37.19
C ILE A 210 -14.28 -23.10 -37.24
N ALA A 211 -15.43 -22.45 -37.39
CA ALA A 211 -15.51 -20.99 -37.39
C ALA A 211 -15.01 -20.35 -36.10
N LYS A 212 -15.09 -21.02 -34.95
CA LYS A 212 -14.51 -20.54 -33.68
C LYS A 212 -12.98 -20.46 -33.76
N ILE A 213 -12.35 -21.51 -34.30
CA ILE A 213 -10.89 -21.56 -34.50
C ILE A 213 -10.46 -20.44 -35.45
N VAL A 214 -11.13 -20.35 -36.60
CA VAL A 214 -10.86 -19.32 -37.63
C VAL A 214 -11.01 -17.92 -37.05
N ALA A 215 -12.09 -17.64 -36.33
CA ALA A 215 -12.30 -16.32 -35.72
C ALA A 215 -11.19 -15.94 -34.72
N THR A 216 -10.70 -16.90 -33.94
CA THR A 216 -9.57 -16.65 -33.03
C THR A 216 -8.27 -16.39 -33.77
N ILE A 217 -7.98 -17.14 -34.82
CA ILE A 217 -6.77 -16.91 -35.66
C ILE A 217 -6.88 -15.54 -36.35
N ASP A 218 -8.03 -15.20 -36.92
CA ASP A 218 -8.25 -13.93 -37.62
C ASP A 218 -8.15 -12.72 -36.67
N LEU A 219 -8.63 -12.86 -35.43
CA LEU A 219 -8.50 -11.84 -34.41
C LEU A 219 -7.03 -11.49 -34.16
N VAL A 220 -6.17 -12.49 -34.02
CA VAL A 220 -4.74 -12.31 -33.79
C VAL A 220 -4.03 -11.86 -35.08
N LYS A 221 -4.30 -12.53 -36.21
CA LYS A 221 -3.63 -12.27 -37.49
C LYS A 221 -3.85 -10.84 -38.05
N ASN A 222 -5.03 -10.30 -37.81
CA ASN A 222 -5.40 -8.97 -38.28
C ASN A 222 -4.91 -7.82 -37.40
N ASP A 223 -4.29 -8.11 -36.26
CA ASP A 223 -3.70 -7.09 -35.40
C ASP A 223 -2.27 -6.75 -35.87
N PRO A 224 -1.99 -5.48 -36.25
CA PRO A 224 -0.67 -5.08 -36.73
C PRO A 224 0.43 -5.10 -35.67
N ASN A 225 0.07 -5.22 -34.40
CA ASN A 225 1.01 -5.20 -33.28
C ASN A 225 1.54 -6.57 -32.90
N VAL A 226 1.03 -7.64 -33.54
CA VAL A 226 1.37 -9.00 -33.13
C VAL A 226 1.94 -9.82 -34.28
N SER A 227 2.70 -10.84 -33.91
CA SER A 227 3.20 -11.86 -34.85
C SER A 227 2.87 -13.23 -34.28
N ILE A 228 2.12 -14.04 -35.05
CA ILE A 228 1.78 -15.42 -34.64
C ILE A 228 3.04 -16.25 -34.64
N THR A 229 3.28 -16.97 -33.56
CA THR A 229 4.44 -17.86 -33.37
C THR A 229 4.06 -19.32 -33.45
N GLU A 230 2.83 -19.68 -33.04
CA GLU A 230 2.35 -21.06 -33.09
C GLU A 230 0.81 -21.08 -33.15
N ILE A 231 0.28 -22.03 -33.92
CA ILE A 231 -1.14 -22.44 -33.93
C ILE A 231 -1.13 -23.93 -33.58
N ASN A 232 -1.49 -24.27 -32.36
CA ASN A 232 -1.53 -25.65 -31.88
C ASN A 232 -2.97 -26.16 -31.83
N ILE A 233 -3.17 -27.38 -32.34
CA ILE A 233 -4.43 -28.13 -32.22
C ILE A 233 -4.18 -29.36 -31.36
N HIS A 234 -4.82 -29.46 -30.20
CA HIS A 234 -4.74 -30.58 -29.29
C HIS A 234 -6.04 -31.39 -29.31
N GLY A 235 -5.97 -32.60 -29.80
CA GLY A 235 -7.15 -33.50 -29.90
C GLY A 235 -7.32 -34.37 -28.67
N TYR A 236 -8.58 -34.60 -28.31
CA TYR A 236 -8.95 -35.52 -27.22
C TYR A 236 -9.89 -36.61 -27.73
N ALA A 237 -9.74 -37.82 -27.20
CA ALA A 237 -10.77 -38.83 -27.26
C ALA A 237 -11.31 -39.14 -25.86
N SER A 238 -12.47 -39.76 -25.80
CA SER A 238 -13.10 -40.14 -24.54
C SER A 238 -12.57 -41.50 -24.06
N PRO A 239 -12.62 -41.79 -22.75
CA PRO A 239 -12.03 -42.99 -22.15
C PRO A 239 -12.66 -44.34 -22.58
N GLU A 240 -13.76 -44.35 -23.35
CA GLU A 240 -14.33 -45.61 -23.76
C GLU A 240 -13.59 -46.23 -24.96
N GLY A 241 -13.48 -47.57 -24.92
CA GLY A 241 -12.82 -48.37 -25.95
C GLY A 241 -11.32 -48.52 -25.76
N PRO A 242 -10.66 -49.29 -26.63
CA PRO A 242 -9.25 -49.59 -26.48
C PRO A 242 -8.34 -48.35 -26.60
N TYR A 243 -7.40 -48.20 -25.68
CA TYR A 243 -6.48 -47.08 -25.60
C TYR A 243 -5.70 -46.87 -26.91
N ASP A 244 -5.21 -47.96 -27.55
CA ASP A 244 -4.49 -47.89 -28.84
C ASP A 244 -5.35 -47.28 -29.96
N ASN A 245 -6.66 -47.64 -30.00
CA ASN A 245 -7.57 -47.07 -30.98
C ASN A 245 -7.87 -45.60 -30.67
N ASN A 246 -8.03 -45.23 -29.40
CA ASN A 246 -8.20 -43.87 -28.96
C ASN A 246 -6.96 -43.01 -29.28
N THR A 247 -5.73 -43.56 -29.11
CA THR A 247 -4.51 -42.94 -29.53
C THR A 247 -4.47 -42.65 -31.03
N ARG A 248 -4.81 -43.63 -31.86
CA ARG A 248 -4.91 -43.47 -33.32
C ARG A 248 -5.93 -42.41 -33.72
N LEU A 249 -7.10 -42.43 -33.08
CA LEU A 249 -8.21 -41.50 -33.40
C LEU A 249 -7.86 -40.06 -32.94
N ALA A 250 -7.39 -39.86 -31.71
CA ALA A 250 -7.06 -38.54 -31.18
C ALA A 250 -5.96 -37.88 -32.04
N ASN A 251 -4.85 -38.58 -32.29
CA ASN A 251 -3.76 -38.08 -33.13
C ASN A 251 -4.21 -37.78 -34.58
N GLY A 252 -4.92 -38.70 -35.19
CA GLY A 252 -5.37 -38.54 -36.58
C GLY A 252 -6.39 -37.43 -36.77
N ARG A 253 -7.27 -37.22 -35.80
CA ARG A 253 -8.25 -36.12 -35.79
C ARG A 253 -7.58 -34.78 -35.59
N ALA A 254 -6.67 -34.66 -34.61
CA ALA A 254 -5.90 -33.44 -34.39
C ALA A 254 -5.08 -33.05 -35.65
N ALA A 255 -4.39 -34.02 -36.25
CA ALA A 255 -3.62 -33.80 -37.47
C ALA A 255 -4.52 -33.36 -38.66
N SER A 256 -5.66 -34.02 -38.85
CA SER A 256 -6.59 -33.67 -39.93
C SER A 256 -7.20 -32.28 -39.76
N LEU A 257 -7.57 -31.93 -38.54
CA LEU A 257 -8.08 -30.58 -38.23
C LEU A 257 -6.98 -29.52 -38.42
N LYS A 258 -5.75 -29.80 -37.97
CA LYS A 258 -4.59 -28.92 -38.18
C LYS A 258 -4.38 -28.64 -39.68
N GLU A 259 -4.31 -29.70 -40.50
CA GLU A 259 -4.14 -29.54 -41.94
C GLU A 259 -5.28 -28.77 -42.62
N TYR A 260 -6.51 -29.02 -42.20
CA TYR A 260 -7.64 -28.26 -42.73
C TYR A 260 -7.54 -26.77 -42.37
N VAL A 261 -7.27 -26.45 -41.09
CA VAL A 261 -7.09 -25.05 -40.66
C VAL A 261 -5.91 -24.40 -41.38
N ARG A 262 -4.77 -25.10 -41.49
CA ARG A 262 -3.59 -24.63 -42.23
C ARG A 262 -3.93 -24.27 -43.68
N SER A 263 -4.75 -25.08 -44.37
CA SER A 263 -5.15 -24.84 -45.76
C SER A 263 -5.94 -23.56 -45.97
N LEU A 264 -6.51 -22.96 -44.91
CA LEU A 264 -7.28 -21.71 -45.00
C LEU A 264 -6.39 -20.45 -44.97
N TYR A 265 -5.11 -20.60 -44.67
CA TYR A 265 -4.21 -19.47 -44.45
C TYR A 265 -2.91 -19.55 -45.26
N THR A 266 -2.38 -18.39 -45.64
CA THR A 266 -1.05 -18.26 -46.21
C THR A 266 -0.08 -17.86 -45.10
N LEU A 267 0.17 -18.82 -44.18
CA LEU A 267 1.09 -18.68 -43.08
C LEU A 267 2.18 -19.75 -43.16
N PRO A 268 3.38 -19.57 -42.55
CA PRO A 268 4.44 -20.56 -42.55
C PRO A 268 3.96 -21.91 -41.98
N GLU A 269 4.31 -22.98 -42.62
CA GLU A 269 3.84 -24.31 -42.22
C GLU A 269 4.36 -24.75 -40.83
N ASN A 270 5.57 -24.33 -40.49
CA ASN A 270 6.23 -24.69 -39.24
C ASN A 270 5.56 -24.08 -37.97
N ILE A 271 4.65 -23.11 -38.11
CA ILE A 271 3.90 -22.57 -36.96
C ILE A 271 2.67 -23.43 -36.63
N PHE A 272 2.23 -24.36 -37.49
CA PHE A 272 1.12 -25.24 -37.27
C PHE A 272 1.57 -26.54 -36.60
N THR A 273 1.14 -26.78 -35.40
CA THR A 273 1.47 -28.00 -34.63
C THR A 273 0.21 -28.74 -34.24
N SER A 274 0.32 -30.01 -33.96
CA SER A 274 -0.76 -30.81 -33.38
C SER A 274 -0.21 -31.86 -32.43
N ASN A 275 -0.95 -32.11 -31.37
CA ASN A 275 -0.75 -33.14 -30.39
C ASN A 275 -2.10 -33.68 -29.93
N ALA A 276 -2.07 -34.73 -29.12
CA ALA A 276 -3.32 -35.33 -28.64
C ALA A 276 -3.14 -36.02 -27.30
N THR A 277 -4.26 -36.06 -26.55
CA THR A 277 -4.44 -36.92 -25.38
C THR A 277 -5.35 -38.07 -25.78
N PRO A 278 -4.89 -39.32 -25.74
CA PRO A 278 -5.66 -40.48 -26.16
C PRO A 278 -7.00 -40.63 -25.45
N GLU A 279 -7.03 -40.28 -24.16
CA GLU A 279 -8.22 -40.38 -23.31
C GLU A 279 -8.28 -39.20 -22.31
N ASP A 280 -9.35 -38.42 -22.34
CA ASP A 280 -9.53 -37.25 -21.48
C ASP A 280 -9.99 -37.66 -20.07
N TRP A 281 -9.14 -38.39 -19.35
CA TRP A 281 -9.40 -38.75 -17.95
C TRP A 281 -9.47 -37.51 -17.04
N GLU A 282 -8.75 -36.46 -17.35
CA GLU A 282 -8.79 -35.22 -16.57
C GLU A 282 -10.12 -34.50 -16.77
N GLY A 283 -10.64 -34.44 -18.00
CA GLY A 283 -11.98 -33.94 -18.29
C GLY A 283 -13.07 -34.74 -17.58
N LEU A 284 -12.97 -36.08 -17.62
CA LEU A 284 -13.86 -36.95 -16.89
C LEU A 284 -13.79 -36.68 -15.38
N ARG A 285 -12.59 -36.55 -14.82
CA ARG A 285 -12.37 -36.23 -13.43
C ARG A 285 -13.07 -34.92 -13.03
N ARG A 286 -12.91 -33.85 -13.82
CA ARG A 286 -13.59 -32.57 -13.57
C ARG A 286 -15.12 -32.72 -13.53
N LEU A 287 -15.69 -33.49 -14.46
CA LEU A 287 -17.13 -33.76 -14.49
C LEU A 287 -17.61 -34.55 -13.26
N VAL A 288 -16.86 -35.59 -12.84
CA VAL A 288 -17.15 -36.35 -11.63
C VAL A 288 -17.08 -35.47 -10.38
N VAL A 289 -16.04 -34.63 -10.25
CA VAL A 289 -15.87 -33.68 -9.13
C VAL A 289 -17.05 -32.70 -9.06
N GLY A 290 -17.54 -32.20 -10.18
CA GLY A 290 -18.67 -31.25 -10.26
C GLY A 290 -20.05 -31.89 -10.14
N SER A 291 -20.15 -33.24 -9.98
CA SER A 291 -21.41 -33.97 -9.99
C SER A 291 -21.90 -34.35 -8.58
N ASP A 292 -23.17 -34.75 -8.52
CA ASP A 292 -23.81 -35.31 -7.33
C ASP A 292 -23.95 -36.87 -7.43
N LEU A 293 -23.03 -37.52 -8.15
CA LEU A 293 -23.01 -38.98 -8.23
C LEU A 293 -22.81 -39.62 -6.87
N LYS A 294 -23.57 -40.66 -6.56
CA LYS A 294 -23.44 -41.42 -5.30
C LYS A 294 -22.07 -42.11 -5.18
N GLU A 295 -21.57 -42.62 -6.29
CA GLU A 295 -20.29 -43.33 -6.39
C GLU A 295 -19.09 -42.42 -6.72
N LYS A 296 -19.26 -41.13 -6.50
CA LYS A 296 -18.25 -40.10 -6.82
C LYS A 296 -16.85 -40.42 -6.27
N THR A 297 -16.77 -40.79 -4.99
CA THR A 297 -15.50 -41.04 -4.31
C THR A 297 -14.79 -42.26 -4.90
N GLU A 298 -15.54 -43.35 -5.15
CA GLU A 298 -14.99 -44.58 -5.69
C GLU A 298 -14.55 -44.43 -7.15
N ILE A 299 -15.33 -43.68 -7.95
CA ILE A 299 -14.96 -43.39 -9.34
C ILE A 299 -13.72 -42.49 -9.41
N LEU A 300 -13.64 -41.47 -8.55
CA LEU A 300 -12.43 -40.63 -8.47
C LEU A 300 -11.19 -41.45 -8.07
N ALA A 301 -11.35 -42.40 -7.13
CA ALA A 301 -10.25 -43.27 -6.73
C ALA A 301 -9.74 -44.13 -7.90
N LEU A 302 -10.61 -44.62 -8.80
CA LEU A 302 -10.20 -45.32 -9.99
C LEU A 302 -9.53 -44.44 -11.05
N ILE A 303 -10.06 -43.21 -11.23
CA ILE A 303 -9.50 -42.23 -12.18
C ILE A 303 -8.10 -41.82 -11.73
N ASP A 304 -7.93 -41.55 -10.44
CA ASP A 304 -6.68 -41.02 -9.85
C ASP A 304 -5.63 -42.10 -9.61
N ASP A 305 -5.96 -43.38 -9.81
CA ASP A 305 -4.97 -44.48 -9.73
C ASP A 305 -4.01 -44.42 -10.92
N THR A 306 -2.83 -43.86 -10.72
CA THR A 306 -1.80 -43.77 -11.76
C THR A 306 -1.12 -45.08 -12.11
N ALA A 307 -1.26 -46.13 -11.29
CA ALA A 307 -0.70 -47.42 -11.52
C ALA A 307 -1.59 -48.34 -12.38
N MET A 308 -2.89 -47.99 -12.47
CA MET A 308 -3.86 -48.76 -13.24
C MET A 308 -3.79 -48.39 -14.72
N ASP A 309 -3.76 -49.41 -15.59
CA ASP A 309 -3.87 -49.26 -17.05
C ASP A 309 -5.20 -48.53 -17.43
N PRO A 310 -5.19 -47.63 -18.42
CA PRO A 310 -6.41 -46.90 -18.83
C PRO A 310 -7.55 -47.81 -19.25
N ASP A 311 -7.34 -48.84 -20.02
CA ASP A 311 -8.40 -49.78 -20.40
C ASP A 311 -8.95 -50.56 -19.20
N ALA A 312 -8.08 -50.84 -18.20
CA ALA A 312 -8.53 -51.44 -16.93
C ALA A 312 -9.39 -50.47 -16.10
N LYS A 313 -9.07 -49.16 -16.09
CA LYS A 313 -9.88 -48.15 -15.41
C LYS A 313 -11.30 -48.14 -16.02
N ASP A 314 -11.43 -48.02 -17.34
CA ASP A 314 -12.73 -47.97 -18.01
C ASP A 314 -13.51 -49.28 -17.71
N HIS A 315 -12.84 -50.42 -17.80
CA HIS A 315 -13.45 -51.71 -17.49
C HIS A 315 -13.97 -51.78 -16.03
N GLU A 316 -13.17 -51.33 -15.05
CA GLU A 316 -13.55 -51.38 -13.64
C GLU A 316 -14.71 -50.43 -13.34
N ILE A 317 -14.72 -49.22 -13.90
CA ILE A 317 -15.85 -48.28 -13.74
C ILE A 317 -17.11 -48.88 -14.33
N ARG A 318 -17.04 -49.46 -15.53
CA ARG A 318 -18.17 -50.15 -16.20
C ARG A 318 -18.69 -51.31 -15.39
N ARG A 319 -17.80 -52.15 -14.86
CA ARG A 319 -18.12 -53.33 -14.08
C ARG A 319 -18.77 -53.02 -12.72
N ARG A 320 -18.19 -52.07 -12.02
CA ARG A 320 -18.62 -51.73 -10.65
C ARG A 320 -19.87 -50.85 -10.65
N PHE A 321 -19.96 -49.92 -11.59
CA PHE A 321 -20.98 -48.86 -11.63
C PHE A 321 -21.74 -48.82 -12.97
N PRO A 322 -22.38 -49.90 -13.42
CA PRO A 322 -22.91 -49.98 -14.78
C PRO A 322 -23.99 -48.94 -15.12
N GLN A 323 -24.80 -48.52 -14.17
CA GLN A 323 -25.85 -47.49 -14.39
C GLN A 323 -25.18 -46.09 -14.53
N THR A 324 -24.27 -45.77 -13.66
CA THR A 324 -23.50 -44.51 -13.70
C THR A 324 -22.63 -44.44 -14.96
N TYR A 325 -22.02 -45.56 -15.36
CA TYR A 325 -21.28 -45.66 -16.61
C TYR A 325 -22.14 -45.37 -17.84
N GLN A 326 -23.34 -45.94 -17.94
CA GLN A 326 -24.27 -45.63 -19.03
C GLN A 326 -24.70 -44.16 -19.03
N PHE A 327 -24.88 -43.57 -17.86
CA PHE A 327 -25.16 -42.14 -17.75
C PHE A 327 -24.00 -41.32 -18.29
N MET A 328 -22.75 -41.62 -17.90
CA MET A 328 -21.56 -40.95 -18.37
C MET A 328 -21.36 -41.10 -19.87
N LEU A 329 -21.51 -42.29 -20.42
CA LEU A 329 -21.45 -42.56 -21.85
C LEU A 329 -22.39 -41.67 -22.68
N LYS A 330 -23.62 -41.50 -22.18
CA LYS A 330 -24.64 -40.71 -22.88
C LYS A 330 -24.46 -39.23 -22.74
N ASN A 331 -24.10 -38.78 -21.56
CA ASN A 331 -24.19 -37.34 -21.20
C ASN A 331 -22.81 -36.65 -21.14
N TRP A 332 -21.74 -37.35 -20.84
CA TRP A 332 -20.43 -36.76 -20.60
C TRP A 332 -19.38 -37.08 -21.66
N TYR A 333 -19.28 -38.35 -22.06
CA TYR A 333 -18.25 -38.81 -22.99
C TYR A 333 -18.28 -38.12 -24.38
N PRO A 334 -19.47 -37.76 -24.94
CA PRO A 334 -19.47 -36.94 -26.15
C PRO A 334 -18.74 -35.60 -26.01
N GLY A 335 -18.82 -34.96 -24.83
CA GLY A 335 -18.13 -33.72 -24.52
C GLY A 335 -16.61 -33.86 -24.30
N LEU A 336 -16.12 -35.09 -24.01
CA LEU A 336 -14.69 -35.38 -23.87
C LEU A 336 -14.01 -35.62 -25.23
N ARG A 337 -14.75 -35.68 -26.32
CA ARG A 337 -14.25 -35.79 -27.70
C ARG A 337 -14.21 -34.40 -28.29
N HIS A 338 -13.17 -33.63 -28.01
CA HIS A 338 -13.03 -32.27 -28.46
C HIS A 338 -11.62 -31.98 -28.97
N SER A 339 -11.39 -30.80 -29.51
CA SER A 339 -10.07 -30.29 -29.82
C SER A 339 -9.91 -28.93 -29.16
N ASP A 340 -8.89 -28.80 -28.35
CA ASP A 340 -8.44 -27.50 -27.89
C ASP A 340 -7.54 -26.86 -28.91
N TYR A 341 -7.60 -25.56 -29.02
CA TYR A 341 -6.68 -24.83 -29.89
C TYR A 341 -6.05 -23.66 -29.13
N THR A 342 -4.80 -23.40 -29.47
CA THR A 342 -4.02 -22.29 -28.91
C THR A 342 -3.36 -21.54 -30.03
N VAL A 343 -3.59 -20.23 -30.10
CA VAL A 343 -2.90 -19.32 -31.01
C VAL A 343 -1.92 -18.50 -30.18
N SER A 344 -0.64 -18.87 -30.23
CA SER A 344 0.43 -18.17 -29.53
C SER A 344 0.99 -17.06 -30.41
N TYR A 345 1.27 -15.91 -29.84
CA TYR A 345 1.79 -14.77 -30.56
C TYR A 345 2.70 -13.91 -29.67
N VAL A 346 3.53 -13.11 -30.31
CA VAL A 346 4.39 -12.10 -29.67
C VAL A 346 3.86 -10.72 -30.03
N VAL A 347 3.74 -9.87 -29.01
CA VAL A 347 3.39 -8.46 -29.16
C VAL A 347 4.67 -7.65 -29.23
N ARG A 348 4.76 -6.67 -30.18
CA ARG A 348 5.91 -5.77 -30.24
C ARG A 348 5.97 -4.86 -29.01
N PRO A 349 7.13 -4.31 -28.67
CA PRO A 349 7.23 -3.23 -27.67
C PRO A 349 6.44 -2.00 -28.12
N PHE A 350 5.88 -1.26 -27.14
CA PHE A 350 5.17 0.00 -27.37
C PHE A 350 5.94 1.18 -26.79
N THR A 351 5.82 2.34 -27.43
CA THR A 351 6.21 3.62 -26.83
C THR A 351 5.23 3.98 -25.71
N VAL A 352 5.56 4.98 -24.89
CA VAL A 352 4.66 5.47 -23.85
C VAL A 352 3.36 6.01 -24.43
N GLU A 353 3.44 6.70 -25.57
CA GLU A 353 2.29 7.26 -26.27
C GLU A 353 1.37 6.16 -26.81
N GLU A 354 1.94 5.16 -27.49
CA GLU A 354 1.18 4.00 -27.96
C GLU A 354 0.55 3.23 -26.79
N THR A 355 1.29 3.08 -25.70
CA THR A 355 0.80 2.39 -24.50
C THR A 355 -0.45 3.04 -23.93
N LYS A 356 -0.51 4.39 -23.86
CA LYS A 356 -1.69 5.13 -23.40
C LYS A 356 -2.95 4.80 -24.18
N GLU A 357 -2.82 4.64 -25.50
CA GLU A 357 -3.97 4.30 -26.34
C GLU A 357 -4.35 2.81 -26.26
N ILE A 358 -3.33 1.95 -26.31
CA ILE A 358 -3.52 0.49 -26.40
C ILE A 358 -4.05 -0.06 -25.09
N MET A 359 -3.57 0.42 -23.92
CA MET A 359 -4.01 -0.06 -22.63
C MET A 359 -5.52 0.16 -22.37
N LEU A 360 -6.12 1.18 -23.02
CA LEU A 360 -7.57 1.45 -22.92
C LEU A 360 -8.41 0.53 -23.82
N LYS A 361 -7.83 0.00 -24.91
CA LYS A 361 -8.53 -0.81 -25.91
C LYS A 361 -8.25 -2.31 -25.74
N THR A 362 -6.98 -2.65 -25.58
CA THR A 362 -6.47 -4.02 -25.52
C THR A 362 -5.38 -4.16 -24.45
N PRO A 363 -5.72 -3.98 -23.15
CA PRO A 363 -4.74 -3.90 -22.07
C PRO A 363 -3.85 -5.16 -21.96
N LYS A 364 -4.35 -6.34 -22.36
CA LYS A 364 -3.60 -7.59 -22.35
C LYS A 364 -2.36 -7.59 -23.26
N GLN A 365 -2.29 -6.70 -24.24
CA GLN A 365 -1.12 -6.57 -25.10
C GLN A 365 -0.01 -5.71 -24.49
N VAL A 366 -0.33 -4.94 -23.48
CA VAL A 366 0.60 -4.06 -22.78
C VAL A 366 1.21 -4.79 -21.60
N SER A 367 2.52 -4.72 -21.42
CA SER A 367 3.18 -5.27 -20.23
C SER A 367 2.95 -4.38 -19.01
N LEU A 368 3.04 -4.98 -17.82
CA LEU A 368 2.91 -4.23 -16.57
C LEU A 368 3.97 -3.12 -16.46
N ASN A 369 5.19 -3.37 -16.97
CA ASN A 369 6.25 -2.36 -17.00
C ASN A 369 5.89 -1.18 -17.94
N GLU A 370 5.35 -1.44 -19.13
CA GLU A 370 4.92 -0.38 -20.04
C GLU A 370 3.81 0.49 -19.42
N MET A 371 2.82 -0.11 -18.74
CA MET A 371 1.78 0.62 -18.00
C MET A 371 2.41 1.49 -16.90
N PHE A 372 3.38 0.96 -16.18
CA PHE A 372 4.08 1.71 -15.14
C PHE A 372 4.93 2.87 -15.71
N LEU A 373 5.51 2.72 -16.89
CA LEU A 373 6.20 3.81 -17.58
C LEU A 373 5.24 4.94 -17.97
N VAL A 374 4.00 4.63 -18.35
CA VAL A 374 2.93 5.64 -18.53
C VAL A 374 2.65 6.33 -17.20
N ALA A 375 2.44 5.58 -16.11
CA ALA A 375 2.18 6.16 -14.80
C ALA A 375 3.29 7.12 -14.35
N LYS A 376 4.56 6.82 -14.65
CA LYS A 376 5.70 7.72 -14.35
C LYS A 376 5.64 9.08 -15.04
N THR A 377 4.87 9.23 -16.10
CA THR A 377 4.68 10.53 -16.79
C THR A 377 3.57 11.37 -16.16
N LEU A 378 2.83 10.81 -15.22
CA LEU A 378 1.68 11.41 -14.54
C LEU A 378 2.04 11.82 -13.12
N GLN A 379 1.26 12.74 -12.57
CA GLN A 379 1.42 13.13 -11.17
C GLN A 379 0.87 12.01 -10.27
N PRO A 380 1.68 11.45 -9.34
CA PRO A 380 1.19 10.44 -8.40
C PRO A 380 -0.04 10.91 -7.62
N GLY A 381 -1.11 10.10 -7.65
CA GLY A 381 -2.39 10.43 -7.03
C GLY A 381 -3.33 11.29 -7.86
N SER A 382 -2.97 11.65 -9.12
CA SER A 382 -3.93 12.23 -10.05
C SER A 382 -4.95 11.17 -10.51
N PRO A 383 -6.16 11.58 -10.96
CA PRO A 383 -7.15 10.65 -11.49
C PRO A 383 -6.60 9.76 -12.61
N GLU A 384 -5.80 10.32 -13.51
CA GLU A 384 -5.18 9.60 -14.63
C GLU A 384 -4.13 8.59 -14.14
N PHE A 385 -3.34 8.95 -13.11
CA PHE A 385 -2.40 8.02 -12.49
C PHE A 385 -3.14 6.84 -11.85
N ASN A 386 -4.22 7.11 -11.12
CA ASN A 386 -5.02 6.09 -10.45
C ASN A 386 -5.70 5.17 -11.48
N GLU A 387 -6.19 5.71 -12.60
CA GLU A 387 -6.76 4.94 -13.71
C GLU A 387 -5.75 3.94 -14.29
N VAL A 388 -4.50 4.37 -14.53
CA VAL A 388 -3.44 3.47 -15.01
C VAL A 388 -3.19 2.34 -14.01
N MET A 389 -3.15 2.62 -12.71
CA MET A 389 -2.96 1.60 -11.68
C MET A 389 -4.14 0.63 -11.61
N ASP A 390 -5.36 1.13 -11.78
CA ASP A 390 -6.58 0.30 -11.83
C ASP A 390 -6.60 -0.62 -13.06
N ILE A 391 -6.22 -0.12 -14.24
CA ILE A 391 -6.09 -0.94 -15.46
C ILE A 391 -4.99 -1.99 -15.27
N ALA A 392 -3.86 -1.61 -14.68
CA ALA A 392 -2.74 -2.52 -14.45
C ALA A 392 -3.15 -3.71 -13.56
N VAL A 393 -3.79 -3.45 -12.42
CA VAL A 393 -4.21 -4.52 -11.51
C VAL A 393 -5.39 -5.33 -12.06
N ALA A 394 -6.28 -4.72 -12.86
CA ALA A 394 -7.36 -5.44 -13.53
C ALA A 394 -6.81 -6.37 -14.64
N THR A 395 -5.72 -5.98 -15.31
CA THR A 395 -5.08 -6.79 -16.35
C THR A 395 -4.20 -7.90 -15.74
N TYR A 396 -3.54 -7.62 -14.61
CA TYR A 396 -2.63 -8.51 -13.89
C TYR A 396 -3.09 -8.74 -12.44
N PRO A 397 -4.26 -9.37 -12.21
CA PRO A 397 -4.92 -9.41 -10.90
C PRO A 397 -4.18 -10.23 -9.83
N ASP A 398 -3.26 -11.09 -10.25
CA ASP A 398 -2.48 -11.95 -9.35
C ASP A 398 -0.99 -11.57 -9.30
N ASP A 399 -0.59 -10.47 -9.97
CA ASP A 399 0.77 -9.95 -9.90
C ASP A 399 0.95 -9.11 -8.62
N GLU A 400 1.96 -9.45 -7.83
CA GLU A 400 2.22 -8.81 -6.53
C GLU A 400 2.56 -7.32 -6.67
N ILE A 401 3.31 -6.93 -7.72
CA ILE A 401 3.72 -5.54 -7.96
C ILE A 401 2.54 -4.72 -8.47
N ALA A 402 1.69 -5.28 -9.34
CA ALA A 402 0.47 -4.61 -9.77
C ALA A 402 -0.44 -4.32 -8.58
N ASN A 403 -0.65 -5.31 -7.70
CA ASN A 403 -1.45 -5.15 -6.49
C ASN A 403 -0.82 -4.15 -5.51
N LEU A 404 0.51 -4.19 -5.32
CA LEU A 404 1.21 -3.22 -4.46
C LEU A 404 1.05 -1.78 -4.95
N ASN A 405 1.30 -1.54 -6.24
CA ASN A 405 1.21 -0.20 -6.80
C ASN A 405 -0.23 0.33 -6.78
N ALA A 406 -1.22 -0.52 -7.07
CA ALA A 406 -2.64 -0.17 -6.94
C ALA A 406 -3.04 0.12 -5.49
N ALA A 407 -2.48 -0.61 -4.51
CA ALA A 407 -2.67 -0.31 -3.10
C ALA A 407 -2.09 1.05 -2.72
N CYS A 408 -0.88 1.38 -3.17
CA CYS A 408 -0.27 2.69 -2.93
C CYS A 408 -1.08 3.84 -3.54
N ALA A 409 -1.64 3.65 -4.74
CA ALA A 409 -2.54 4.62 -5.36
C ALA A 409 -3.83 4.79 -4.53
N ALA A 410 -4.44 3.69 -4.09
CA ALA A 410 -5.63 3.73 -3.24
C ALA A 410 -5.37 4.39 -1.86
N LEU A 411 -4.18 4.20 -1.27
CA LEU A 411 -3.76 4.88 -0.04
C LEU A 411 -3.63 6.39 -0.24
N ASN A 412 -3.04 6.83 -1.35
CA ASN A 412 -2.97 8.26 -1.69
C ASN A 412 -4.36 8.89 -1.86
N ASP A 413 -5.32 8.11 -2.37
CA ASP A 413 -6.72 8.50 -2.57
C ASP A 413 -7.60 8.30 -1.32
N GLN A 414 -6.99 7.91 -0.20
CA GLN A 414 -7.66 7.65 1.09
C GLN A 414 -8.76 6.56 1.01
N ASN A 415 -8.65 5.65 0.05
CA ASN A 415 -9.55 4.50 -0.09
C ASN A 415 -8.97 3.27 0.62
N TRP A 416 -9.15 3.23 1.94
CA TRP A 416 -8.53 2.23 2.81
C TRP A 416 -8.97 0.80 2.52
N ASP A 417 -10.24 0.59 2.20
CA ASP A 417 -10.78 -0.76 1.93
C ASP A 417 -10.26 -1.31 0.60
N LYS A 418 -10.18 -0.45 -0.43
CA LYS A 418 -9.58 -0.79 -1.72
C LYS A 418 -8.09 -1.13 -1.56
N ALA A 419 -7.37 -0.33 -0.79
CA ALA A 419 -5.96 -0.57 -0.49
C ALA A 419 -5.74 -1.90 0.24
N GLU A 420 -6.55 -2.21 1.25
CA GLU A 420 -6.46 -3.48 1.98
C GLU A 420 -6.68 -4.69 1.07
N ASN A 421 -7.70 -4.63 0.20
CA ASN A 421 -7.98 -5.71 -0.74
C ASN A 421 -6.79 -6.00 -1.66
N TYR A 422 -6.12 -4.97 -2.16
CA TYR A 422 -4.92 -5.12 -2.97
C TYR A 422 -3.73 -5.61 -2.14
N LEU A 423 -3.53 -5.10 -0.91
CA LEU A 423 -2.42 -5.52 -0.04
C LEU A 423 -2.47 -7.01 0.35
N ARG A 424 -3.63 -7.65 0.29
CA ARG A 424 -3.75 -9.12 0.50
C ARG A 424 -3.01 -9.91 -0.58
N LYS A 425 -2.85 -9.33 -1.79
CA LYS A 425 -2.19 -9.95 -2.95
C LYS A 425 -0.81 -9.32 -3.27
N ALA A 426 -0.38 -8.32 -2.52
CA ALA A 426 0.86 -7.56 -2.80
C ALA A 426 2.14 -8.27 -2.32
N GLY A 427 2.08 -9.54 -1.94
CA GLY A 427 3.24 -10.27 -1.42
C GLY A 427 3.73 -9.75 -0.06
N ASN A 428 4.97 -10.10 0.29
CA ASN A 428 5.58 -9.75 1.58
C ASN A 428 6.95 -9.05 1.40
N THR A 429 7.04 -8.16 0.43
CA THR A 429 8.24 -7.35 0.22
C THR A 429 8.33 -6.21 1.23
N PRO A 430 9.50 -5.58 1.45
CA PRO A 430 9.64 -4.40 2.29
C PRO A 430 8.72 -3.24 1.87
N GLU A 431 8.50 -3.06 0.58
CA GLU A 431 7.59 -2.05 0.05
C GLU A 431 6.13 -2.39 0.40
N ALA A 432 5.76 -3.66 0.40
CA ALA A 432 4.43 -4.10 0.84
C ALA A 432 4.26 -3.90 2.36
N ALA A 433 5.29 -4.16 3.17
CA ALA A 433 5.30 -3.83 4.60
C ALA A 433 5.13 -2.32 4.80
N HIS A 434 5.85 -1.48 4.05
CA HIS A 434 5.70 -0.03 4.08
C HIS A 434 4.26 0.41 3.81
N ALA A 435 3.64 -0.10 2.75
CA ALA A 435 2.26 0.24 2.40
C ALA A 435 1.25 -0.23 3.48
N ARG A 436 1.46 -1.42 4.08
CA ARG A 436 0.66 -1.89 5.23
C ARG A 436 0.83 -0.98 6.45
N GLY A 437 2.05 -0.49 6.69
CA GLY A 437 2.33 0.48 7.76
C GLY A 437 1.55 1.78 7.57
N VAL A 438 1.50 2.30 6.34
CA VAL A 438 0.71 3.49 6.02
C VAL A 438 -0.80 3.23 6.18
N LEU A 439 -1.30 2.06 5.77
CA LEU A 439 -2.70 1.71 5.99
C LEU A 439 -3.05 1.68 7.48
N ALA A 440 -2.25 0.98 8.29
CA ALA A 440 -2.43 0.88 9.73
C ALA A 440 -2.37 2.26 10.41
N MET A 441 -1.43 3.12 10.00
CA MET A 441 -1.30 4.49 10.50
C MET A 441 -2.56 5.31 10.27
N ASN A 442 -3.15 5.24 9.07
CA ASN A 442 -4.38 5.98 8.73
C ASN A 442 -5.64 5.41 9.41
N ARG A 443 -5.59 4.17 9.86
CA ARG A 443 -6.65 3.54 10.67
C ARG A 443 -6.51 3.80 12.17
N GLY A 444 -5.44 4.48 12.60
CA GLY A 444 -5.16 4.70 14.02
C GLY A 444 -4.55 3.50 14.73
N GLU A 445 -4.16 2.47 14.00
CA GLU A 445 -3.51 1.25 14.51
C GLU A 445 -1.99 1.50 14.69
N TYR A 446 -1.64 2.47 15.52
CA TYR A 446 -0.30 3.06 15.58
C TYR A 446 0.81 2.07 15.95
N ASP A 447 0.55 1.08 16.80
CA ASP A 447 1.56 0.09 17.19
C ASP A 447 1.85 -0.90 16.04
N GLN A 448 0.83 -1.21 15.24
CA GLN A 448 0.99 -2.04 14.05
C GLN A 448 1.70 -1.26 12.95
N ALA A 449 1.35 0.01 12.77
CA ALA A 449 2.01 0.91 11.82
C ALA A 449 3.52 1.01 12.11
N GLU A 450 3.91 1.21 13.38
CA GLU A 450 5.30 1.29 13.79
C GLU A 450 6.08 0.01 13.46
N ARG A 451 5.51 -1.16 13.72
CA ARG A 451 6.15 -2.44 13.38
C ARG A 451 6.44 -2.55 11.88
N TYR A 452 5.44 -2.32 11.04
CA TYR A 452 5.57 -2.41 9.59
C TYR A 452 6.54 -1.35 9.02
N LEU A 453 6.44 -0.09 9.50
CA LEU A 453 7.32 0.98 9.03
C LEU A 453 8.76 0.77 9.49
N THR A 454 8.97 0.22 10.70
CA THR A 454 10.31 -0.13 11.19
C THR A 454 10.92 -1.27 10.40
N GLU A 455 10.14 -2.31 10.07
CA GLU A 455 10.56 -3.40 9.17
C GLU A 455 11.01 -2.84 7.81
N ALA A 456 10.18 -1.99 7.19
CA ALA A 456 10.48 -1.37 5.91
C ALA A 456 11.72 -0.46 5.97
N LYS A 457 11.89 0.34 7.03
CA LYS A 457 13.07 1.19 7.26
C LYS A 457 14.34 0.34 7.36
N ASN A 458 14.30 -0.74 8.14
CA ASN A 458 15.43 -1.64 8.31
C ASN A 458 15.83 -2.36 7.01
N ALA A 459 14.87 -2.55 6.10
CA ALA A 459 15.10 -3.08 4.76
C ALA A 459 15.53 -2.00 3.73
N GLY A 460 15.65 -0.73 4.13
CA GLY A 460 16.19 0.35 3.29
C GLY A 460 15.14 1.17 2.54
N ILE A 461 13.86 1.09 2.88
CA ILE A 461 12.82 1.93 2.29
C ILE A 461 12.90 3.35 2.88
N ALA A 462 13.41 4.29 2.10
CA ALA A 462 13.68 5.66 2.57
C ALA A 462 12.42 6.40 3.07
N SER A 463 11.28 6.23 2.40
CA SER A 463 10.00 6.84 2.79
C SER A 463 9.46 6.32 4.14
N ALA A 464 9.94 5.17 4.63
CA ALA A 464 9.50 4.62 5.91
C ALA A 464 9.97 5.47 7.10
N GLU A 465 11.15 6.10 7.01
CA GLU A 465 11.64 7.02 8.04
C GLU A 465 10.75 8.25 8.17
N THR A 466 10.44 8.90 7.06
CA THR A 466 9.52 10.04 7.03
C THR A 466 8.14 9.65 7.57
N ASN A 467 7.64 8.46 7.23
CA ASN A 467 6.34 8.01 7.72
C ASN A 467 6.35 7.66 9.22
N LEU A 468 7.48 7.22 9.78
CA LEU A 468 7.64 7.07 11.24
C LEU A 468 7.58 8.43 11.96
N GLU A 469 8.19 9.47 11.42
CA GLU A 469 8.08 10.83 11.96
C GLU A 469 6.63 11.33 11.93
N ILE A 470 5.91 11.06 10.84
CA ILE A 470 4.48 11.38 10.71
C ILE A 470 3.66 10.60 11.76
N LEU A 471 3.97 9.31 11.96
CA LEU A 471 3.32 8.46 12.96
C LEU A 471 3.50 9.01 14.39
N GLU A 472 4.71 9.42 14.76
CA GLU A 472 4.99 10.04 16.05
C GLU A 472 4.19 11.34 16.24
N ARG A 473 4.07 12.13 15.18
CA ARG A 473 3.25 13.33 15.19
C ARG A 473 1.77 13.00 15.39
N LEU A 474 1.24 12.00 14.68
CA LEU A 474 -0.16 11.56 14.85
C LEU A 474 -0.44 11.07 16.27
N ARG A 475 0.47 10.31 16.88
CA ARG A 475 0.38 9.88 18.28
C ARG A 475 0.35 11.08 19.24
N ARG A 476 1.16 12.11 18.97
CA ARG A 476 1.17 13.35 19.77
C ARG A 476 -0.15 14.10 19.63
N LEU A 477 -0.64 14.30 18.40
CA LEU A 477 -1.92 14.93 18.12
C LEU A 477 -3.08 14.19 18.81
N ALA A 478 -3.10 12.87 18.77
CA ALA A 478 -4.12 12.07 19.43
C ALA A 478 -4.11 12.24 20.97
N ARG A 479 -2.92 12.41 21.58
CA ARG A 479 -2.80 12.73 23.02
C ARG A 479 -3.21 14.16 23.35
N GLN A 480 -2.86 15.11 22.50
CA GLN A 480 -3.14 16.54 22.71
C GLN A 480 -4.62 16.92 22.51
N ASN A 481 -5.37 16.14 21.74
CA ASN A 481 -6.80 16.35 21.46
C ASN A 481 -7.64 15.25 22.12
N GLN A 482 -7.66 15.20 23.44
CA GLN A 482 -8.55 14.32 24.18
C GLN A 482 -9.96 14.92 24.22
N GLU A 483 -10.97 14.12 23.88
CA GLU A 483 -12.38 14.51 23.99
C GLU A 483 -12.85 14.58 25.46
#